data_538007faf16fd6a291bbd445e277760b
#
_entry.id   538007faf16fd6a291bbd445e277760b
#
_cell.length_a   1.000
_cell.length_b   1.000
_cell.length_c   1.000
_cell.angle_alpha   90.00
_cell.angle_beta   90.00
_cell.angle_gamma   90.00
#
_symmetry.space_group_name_H-M   'P 1'
#
loop_
_entity.id
_entity.type
_entity.pdbx_description
1 polymer ?
#
loop_
_entity_poly.entity_id
_entity_poly.type
_entity_poly.pdbx_seq_one_letter_code
_entity_poly.pdbx_strand_id
1 'polypeptide(L)'
;MENNKLSLIIEETSKESGEVIHLLPTLRQTIQPKVLLRLGVFVPTLKSTDKGGRKSHSIDATESLSRLSIVEGEGYNQIQIYGPRLDMDTDFKVWVGIIYALSNKKLDNDDQLELNFADFAKYCGFETKRIDRQLKDRFDASLTRIARTNISFVKSVPGTDDRITINMHLVESTYYDSHTGKIIIKPNSKLNTLYRVDGKTRLYLKALQKLSRKESAQALYLYLAELPPTFYRIGFDRLRERLQLTSHLGNQNATVKKALQQLKDIGFLEYSVDKDGSDYVLNILKRNNKL
;
A
#
# COMPACT_ATOMS: atom_id res chain seq x y z
N MET A 1 -4.89 35.36 -7.13
CA MET A 1 -5.16 34.27 -8.10
C MET A 1 -5.30 33.01 -7.29
N GLU A 2 -6.50 32.43 -7.22
CA GLU A 2 -6.72 31.17 -6.50
C GLU A 2 -5.89 30.06 -7.15
N ASN A 3 -5.02 29.45 -6.37
CA ASN A 3 -4.23 28.29 -6.80
C ASN A 3 -5.18 27.07 -6.93
N ASN A 4 -5.82 26.95 -8.07
CA ASN A 4 -6.88 25.97 -8.36
C ASN A 4 -6.30 24.60 -8.76
N LYS A 5 -5.19 24.19 -8.12
CA LYS A 5 -4.35 23.06 -8.54
C LYS A 5 -4.66 21.79 -7.76
N LEU A 6 -4.86 20.68 -8.45
CA LEU A 6 -4.84 19.36 -7.83
C LEU A 6 -3.42 19.03 -7.33
N SER A 7 -3.31 18.42 -6.15
CA SER A 7 -1.99 18.13 -5.58
C SER A 7 -1.34 16.89 -6.18
N LEU A 8 -2.14 15.94 -6.64
CA LEU A 8 -1.66 14.71 -7.23
C LEU A 8 -2.25 14.54 -8.64
N ILE A 9 -1.39 14.66 -9.64
CA ILE A 9 -1.73 14.41 -11.03
C ILE A 9 -1.04 13.12 -11.47
N ILE A 10 -1.83 12.07 -11.71
CA ILE A 10 -1.35 10.78 -12.16
C ILE A 10 -1.54 10.72 -13.68
N GLU A 11 -0.44 10.69 -14.43
CA GLU A 11 -0.44 10.71 -15.88
C GLU A 11 0.00 9.38 -16.47
N GLU A 12 -0.54 9.03 -17.61
CA GLU A 12 -0.11 7.91 -18.45
C GLU A 12 0.01 8.36 -19.90
N THR A 13 1.14 8.03 -20.52
CA THR A 13 1.27 8.26 -21.97
C THR A 13 0.71 7.06 -22.71
N SER A 14 -0.28 7.29 -23.57
CA SER A 14 -0.84 6.26 -24.45
C SER A 14 0.27 5.72 -25.36
N LYS A 15 0.41 4.41 -25.39
CA LYS A 15 1.38 3.75 -26.29
C LYS A 15 0.98 3.84 -27.77
N GLU A 16 -0.30 4.04 -28.05
CA GLU A 16 -0.85 4.08 -29.40
C GLU A 16 -0.84 5.51 -29.98
N SER A 17 -1.28 6.50 -29.21
CA SER A 17 -1.40 7.89 -29.68
C SER A 17 -0.28 8.82 -29.22
N GLY A 18 0.52 8.43 -28.21
CA GLY A 18 1.49 9.31 -27.55
C GLY A 18 0.87 10.39 -26.66
N GLU A 19 -0.47 10.43 -26.56
CA GLU A 19 -1.17 11.43 -25.75
C GLU A 19 -1.01 11.16 -24.26
N VAL A 20 -0.94 12.24 -23.49
CA VAL A 20 -0.93 12.17 -22.02
C VAL A 20 -2.36 12.09 -21.50
N ILE A 21 -2.68 10.99 -20.83
CA ILE A 21 -3.98 10.73 -20.21
C ILE A 21 -3.87 10.94 -18.71
N HIS A 22 -4.78 11.71 -18.14
CA HIS A 22 -4.89 11.87 -16.69
C HIS A 22 -5.69 10.71 -16.11
N LEU A 23 -5.08 9.96 -15.20
CA LEU A 23 -5.71 8.86 -14.50
C LEU A 23 -6.28 9.36 -13.17
N LEU A 24 -7.58 9.16 -12.95
CA LEU A 24 -8.26 9.53 -11.71
C LEU A 24 -8.65 8.28 -10.91
N PRO A 25 -8.23 8.19 -9.64
CA PRO A 25 -8.80 7.23 -8.70
C PRO A 25 -10.30 7.45 -8.54
N THR A 26 -11.04 6.37 -8.34
CA THR A 26 -12.48 6.40 -8.08
C THR A 26 -12.80 5.67 -6.78
N LEU A 27 -14.06 5.72 -6.31
CA LEU A 27 -14.48 4.93 -5.14
C LEU A 27 -14.45 3.41 -5.39
N ARG A 28 -14.19 2.96 -6.63
CA ARG A 28 -14.09 1.54 -7.01
C ARG A 28 -12.68 1.10 -7.37
N GLN A 29 -11.80 2.05 -7.64
CA GLN A 29 -10.43 1.81 -8.11
C GLN A 29 -9.48 2.81 -7.50
N THR A 30 -8.33 2.34 -7.08
CA THR A 30 -7.21 3.18 -6.68
C THR A 30 -6.05 3.01 -7.66
N ILE A 31 -5.23 4.05 -7.79
CA ILE A 31 -4.01 4.02 -8.60
C ILE A 31 -2.86 4.23 -7.64
N GLN A 32 -2.00 3.23 -7.54
CA GLN A 32 -0.91 3.23 -6.57
C GLN A 32 0.45 3.25 -7.26
N PRO A 33 1.46 3.93 -6.72
CA PRO A 33 2.82 3.81 -7.21
C PRO A 33 3.31 2.37 -6.97
N LYS A 34 3.86 1.74 -8.00
CA LYS A 34 4.33 0.35 -7.95
C LYS A 34 5.33 0.13 -6.82
N VAL A 35 6.20 1.11 -6.61
CA VAL A 35 7.20 1.05 -5.55
C VAL A 35 6.59 0.74 -4.18
N LEU A 36 5.48 1.38 -3.78
CA LEU A 36 4.84 1.11 -2.48
C LEU A 36 4.27 -0.30 -2.38
N LEU A 37 3.79 -0.85 -3.50
CA LEU A 37 3.25 -2.20 -3.57
C LEU A 37 4.38 -3.24 -3.52
N ARG A 38 5.49 -2.99 -4.19
CA ARG A 38 6.69 -3.84 -4.17
C ARG A 38 7.38 -3.86 -2.83
N LEU A 39 7.49 -2.72 -2.17
CA LEU A 39 8.21 -2.60 -0.89
C LEU A 39 7.48 -3.23 0.30
N GLY A 40 6.20 -3.60 0.17
CA GLY A 40 5.43 -4.10 1.31
C GLY A 40 5.31 -3.07 2.42
N VAL A 41 5.04 -1.83 2.05
CA VAL A 41 4.81 -0.74 3.01
C VAL A 41 3.58 -1.04 3.87
N PHE A 42 2.57 -1.66 3.27
CA PHE A 42 1.36 -2.11 3.94
C PHE A 42 1.36 -3.63 4.09
N VAL A 43 1.28 -4.10 5.32
CA VAL A 43 1.45 -5.51 5.70
C VAL A 43 0.35 -5.97 6.64
N PRO A 44 0.16 -7.29 6.85
CA PRO A 44 -0.80 -7.78 7.83
C PRO A 44 -0.44 -7.30 9.25
N THR A 45 -1.46 -7.02 10.05
CA THR A 45 -1.29 -6.73 11.47
C THR A 45 -0.67 -7.93 12.19
N LEU A 46 0.42 -7.71 12.93
CA LEU A 46 0.96 -8.75 13.81
C LEU A 46 0.02 -8.94 14.99
N LYS A 47 -0.40 -10.17 15.24
CA LYS A 47 -1.09 -10.49 16.47
C LYS A 47 -0.07 -10.51 17.60
N SER A 48 -0.22 -9.60 18.56
CA SER A 48 0.55 -9.66 19.79
C SER A 48 0.27 -10.98 20.53
N THR A 49 1.31 -11.70 20.89
CA THR A 49 1.22 -12.90 21.74
C THR A 49 1.23 -12.56 23.23
N ASP A 50 1.23 -11.29 23.59
CA ASP A 50 1.19 -10.86 24.97
C ASP A 50 -0.11 -11.26 25.65
N LYS A 51 0.03 -12.06 26.69
CA LYS A 51 -1.05 -12.63 27.51
C LYS A 51 -1.94 -11.60 28.23
N GLY A 52 -1.73 -10.32 27.99
CA GLY A 52 -2.42 -9.19 28.64
C GLY A 52 -3.66 -8.67 27.91
N GLY A 53 -4.10 -9.27 26.81
CA GLY A 53 -5.40 -8.97 26.17
C GLY A 53 -5.57 -7.61 25.53
N ARG A 54 -4.64 -6.68 25.61
CA ARG A 54 -4.65 -5.39 24.89
C ARG A 54 -3.80 -5.50 23.64
N LYS A 55 -4.46 -5.44 22.49
CA LYS A 55 -3.78 -5.31 21.20
C LYS A 55 -3.02 -3.99 21.18
N SER A 56 -1.72 -4.02 21.48
CA SER A 56 -0.85 -2.88 21.23
C SER A 56 -0.71 -2.72 19.71
N HIS A 57 -1.27 -1.66 19.16
CA HIS A 57 -1.21 -1.34 17.73
C HIS A 57 0.06 -0.59 17.36
N SER A 58 0.97 -0.37 18.29
CA SER A 58 2.25 0.28 18.02
C SER A 58 3.39 -0.71 18.28
N ILE A 59 3.66 -1.54 17.29
CA ILE A 59 4.97 -2.19 17.21
C ILE A 59 5.87 -1.19 16.50
N ASP A 60 6.83 -0.66 17.22
CA ASP A 60 7.94 0.08 16.61
C ASP A 60 8.75 -0.93 15.79
N ALA A 61 8.49 -0.91 14.49
CA ALA A 61 9.10 -1.83 13.52
C ALA A 61 10.35 -1.24 12.88
N THR A 62 10.85 -0.13 13.40
CA THR A 62 11.97 0.63 12.84
C THR A 62 13.19 -0.26 12.56
N GLU A 63 13.51 -1.19 13.46
CA GLU A 63 14.64 -2.12 13.25
C GLU A 63 14.34 -3.24 12.25
N SER A 64 13.13 -3.77 12.24
CA SER A 64 12.77 -4.89 11.35
C SER A 64 12.50 -4.45 9.92
N LEU A 65 12.06 -3.19 9.70
CA LEU A 65 11.82 -2.62 8.38
C LEU A 65 13.09 -2.12 7.70
N SER A 66 14.17 -1.86 8.46
CA SER A 66 15.45 -1.40 7.90
C SER A 66 16.22 -2.48 7.13
N ARG A 67 15.76 -3.73 7.13
CA ARG A 67 16.45 -4.88 6.53
C ARG A 67 15.58 -5.65 5.50
N LEU A 68 14.89 -4.96 4.60
CA LEU A 68 14.22 -5.64 3.53
C LEU A 68 15.20 -6.00 2.41
N SER A 69 15.73 -7.23 2.45
CA SER A 69 16.59 -7.80 1.40
C SER A 69 15.87 -8.16 0.10
N ILE A 70 14.56 -7.93 0.01
CA ILE A 70 13.68 -8.18 -1.15
C ILE A 70 14.11 -7.41 -2.41
N VAL A 71 15.04 -6.53 -2.26
CA VAL A 71 15.23 -5.34 -3.07
C VAL A 71 16.04 -5.56 -4.32
N GLU A 72 17.06 -6.41 -4.26
CA GLU A 72 17.98 -6.62 -5.40
C GLU A 72 17.27 -7.28 -6.59
N GLY A 73 16.32 -8.16 -6.33
CA GLY A 73 15.54 -8.85 -7.38
C GLY A 73 14.55 -7.96 -8.14
N GLU A 74 14.30 -6.73 -7.69
CA GLU A 74 13.29 -5.83 -8.27
C GLU A 74 13.88 -4.51 -8.81
N GLY A 75 15.21 -4.42 -8.87
CA GLY A 75 15.93 -3.27 -9.43
C GLY A 75 16.11 -2.11 -8.45
N TYR A 76 15.97 -2.36 -7.14
CA TYR A 76 16.31 -1.41 -6.09
C TYR A 76 17.55 -1.87 -5.34
N ASN A 77 18.50 -0.98 -5.11
CA ASN A 77 19.77 -1.32 -4.47
C ASN A 77 19.77 -1.16 -2.95
N GLN A 78 18.96 -0.25 -2.45
CA GLN A 78 18.79 0.01 -1.02
C GLN A 78 17.37 0.47 -0.75
N ILE A 79 16.72 -0.11 0.25
CA ILE A 79 15.42 0.36 0.71
C ILE A 79 15.41 0.40 2.23
N GLN A 80 14.90 1.49 2.74
CA GLN A 80 14.67 1.67 4.16
C GLN A 80 13.30 2.30 4.34
N ILE A 81 12.49 1.72 5.21
CA ILE A 81 11.23 2.28 5.65
C ILE A 81 11.39 2.56 7.13
N TYR A 82 11.32 3.82 7.49
CA TYR A 82 11.40 4.28 8.86
C TYR A 82 10.02 4.68 9.35
N GLY A 83 9.68 4.26 10.55
CA GLY A 83 8.43 4.61 11.19
C GLY A 83 7.59 3.40 11.61
N PRO A 84 6.35 3.64 12.02
CA PRO A 84 5.46 2.59 12.48
C PRO A 84 5.06 1.65 11.34
N ARG A 85 4.82 0.39 11.67
CA ARG A 85 4.27 -0.58 10.74
C ARG A 85 2.88 -0.16 10.29
N LEU A 86 2.64 -0.09 8.97
CA LEU A 86 1.34 0.21 8.38
C LEU A 86 0.57 -1.07 8.09
N ASP A 87 -0.69 -1.12 8.54
CA ASP A 87 -1.54 -2.30 8.38
C ASP A 87 -2.45 -2.24 7.13
N MET A 88 -2.96 -3.41 6.74
CA MET A 88 -3.90 -3.54 5.61
C MET A 88 -5.34 -3.20 6.01
N ASP A 89 -5.70 -3.34 7.29
CA ASP A 89 -7.09 -3.20 7.74
C ASP A 89 -7.55 -1.74 7.78
N THR A 90 -6.68 -0.85 8.24
CA THR A 90 -6.99 0.58 8.38
C THR A 90 -6.05 1.45 7.57
N ASP A 91 -4.72 1.30 7.71
CA ASP A 91 -3.76 2.24 7.14
C ASP A 91 -3.77 2.24 5.61
N PHE A 92 -3.87 1.08 4.98
CA PHE A 92 -3.98 1.03 3.52
C PHE A 92 -5.27 1.67 3.02
N LYS A 93 -6.39 1.49 3.72
CA LYS A 93 -7.67 2.13 3.34
C LYS A 93 -7.60 3.66 3.51
N VAL A 94 -7.01 4.13 4.61
CA VAL A 94 -6.79 5.57 4.83
C VAL A 94 -5.88 6.14 3.76
N TRP A 95 -4.81 5.42 3.39
CA TRP A 95 -3.93 5.81 2.28
C TRP A 95 -4.68 5.89 0.94
N VAL A 96 -5.55 4.91 0.62
CA VAL A 96 -6.41 4.95 -0.57
C VAL A 96 -7.29 6.19 -0.56
N GLY A 97 -7.87 6.54 0.59
CA GLY A 97 -8.67 7.76 0.77
C GLY A 97 -7.86 9.04 0.56
N ILE A 98 -6.62 9.07 1.04
CA ILE A 98 -5.70 10.20 0.81
C ILE A 98 -5.42 10.35 -0.68
N ILE A 99 -5.02 9.29 -1.38
CA ILE A 99 -4.74 9.33 -2.81
C ILE A 99 -5.98 9.77 -3.60
N TYR A 100 -7.16 9.24 -3.25
CA TYR A 100 -8.42 9.66 -3.87
C TYR A 100 -8.65 11.17 -3.69
N ALA A 101 -8.52 11.66 -2.47
CA ALA A 101 -8.79 13.06 -2.15
C ALA A 101 -7.79 14.02 -2.83
N LEU A 102 -6.49 13.70 -2.80
CA LEU A 102 -5.43 14.49 -3.45
C LEU A 102 -5.56 14.55 -4.98
N SER A 103 -6.15 13.52 -5.60
CA SER A 103 -6.35 13.47 -7.05
C SER A 103 -7.68 14.09 -7.52
N ASN A 104 -8.66 14.26 -6.62
CA ASN A 104 -10.03 14.68 -6.98
C ASN A 104 -10.47 15.99 -6.32
N LYS A 105 -9.71 16.49 -5.34
CA LYS A 105 -10.01 17.74 -4.62
C LYS A 105 -8.89 18.75 -4.82
N LYS A 106 -9.25 20.02 -4.74
CA LYS A 106 -8.30 21.12 -4.83
C LYS A 106 -7.71 21.39 -3.45
N LEU A 107 -6.46 21.82 -3.44
CA LEU A 107 -5.82 22.33 -2.25
C LEU A 107 -6.28 23.76 -1.94
N ASP A 108 -6.18 24.14 -0.69
CA ASP A 108 -6.33 25.51 -0.25
C ASP A 108 -5.07 26.38 -0.57
N ASN A 109 -5.06 27.62 -0.10
CA ASN A 109 -3.96 28.56 -0.35
C ASN A 109 -2.66 28.17 0.38
N ASP A 110 -2.73 27.32 1.40
CA ASP A 110 -1.60 26.81 2.18
C ASP A 110 -1.09 25.44 1.67
N ASP A 111 -1.52 25.05 0.45
CA ASP A 111 -1.24 23.75 -0.17
C ASP A 111 -1.73 22.57 0.70
N GLN A 112 -2.85 22.75 1.41
CA GLN A 112 -3.45 21.75 2.27
C GLN A 112 -4.80 21.27 1.73
N LEU A 113 -5.15 20.07 2.08
CA LEU A 113 -6.44 19.46 1.78
C LEU A 113 -7.29 19.41 3.04
N GLU A 114 -8.36 20.19 3.07
CA GLU A 114 -9.32 20.16 4.15
C GLU A 114 -10.51 19.23 3.83
N LEU A 115 -10.85 18.35 4.74
CA LEU A 115 -11.90 17.35 4.60
C LEU A 115 -12.72 17.24 5.90
N ASN A 116 -13.99 16.90 5.77
CA ASN A 116 -14.75 16.39 6.91
C ASN A 116 -14.59 14.87 7.07
N PHE A 117 -14.73 14.38 8.29
CA PHE A 117 -14.52 12.97 8.63
C PHE A 117 -15.43 12.02 7.82
N ALA A 118 -16.71 12.37 7.63
CA ALA A 118 -17.67 11.50 6.97
C ALA A 118 -17.32 11.29 5.49
N ASP A 119 -16.96 12.36 4.78
CA ASP A 119 -16.52 12.26 3.39
C ASP A 119 -15.21 11.49 3.29
N PHE A 120 -14.26 11.77 4.18
CA PHE A 120 -12.97 11.06 4.17
C PHE A 120 -13.15 9.56 4.46
N ALA A 121 -13.97 9.17 5.43
CA ALA A 121 -14.31 7.79 5.70
C ALA A 121 -14.90 7.08 4.47
N LYS A 122 -15.75 7.77 3.71
CA LYS A 122 -16.29 7.26 2.44
C LYS A 122 -15.19 7.06 1.39
N TYR A 123 -14.22 7.98 1.27
CA TYR A 123 -13.08 7.83 0.35
C TYR A 123 -12.18 6.66 0.73
N CYS A 124 -12.09 6.36 2.03
CA CYS A 124 -11.37 5.20 2.56
C CYS A 124 -12.15 3.88 2.41
N GLY A 125 -13.39 3.91 1.90
CA GLY A 125 -14.22 2.72 1.73
C GLY A 125 -14.89 2.21 3.01
N PHE A 126 -15.04 3.05 4.03
CA PHE A 126 -15.79 2.72 5.25
C PHE A 126 -17.26 3.12 5.12
N GLU A 127 -18.14 2.33 5.77
CA GLU A 127 -19.56 2.64 5.81
C GLU A 127 -19.83 3.84 6.72
N THR A 128 -20.39 4.92 6.17
CA THR A 128 -20.67 6.15 6.92
C THR A 128 -21.84 6.02 7.90
N LYS A 129 -22.66 4.95 7.79
CA LYS A 129 -23.77 4.67 8.72
C LYS A 129 -23.31 4.25 10.12
N ARG A 130 -22.04 3.90 10.30
CA ARG A 130 -21.46 3.39 11.55
C ARG A 130 -20.21 4.18 11.96
N ILE A 131 -20.29 5.50 11.90
CA ILE A 131 -19.23 6.36 12.41
C ILE A 131 -19.36 6.42 13.93
N ASP A 132 -18.61 5.57 14.61
CA ASP A 132 -18.49 5.57 16.06
C ASP A 132 -17.14 6.18 16.52
N ARG A 133 -16.97 6.31 17.82
CA ARG A 133 -15.73 6.81 18.41
C ARG A 133 -14.54 5.92 18.09
N GLN A 134 -14.75 4.61 18.10
CA GLN A 134 -13.66 3.66 17.81
C GLN A 134 -13.14 3.81 16.38
N LEU A 135 -13.99 4.06 15.39
CA LEU A 135 -13.59 4.35 14.03
C LEU A 135 -12.78 5.65 13.95
N LYS A 136 -13.25 6.71 14.64
CA LYS A 136 -12.53 7.98 14.70
C LYS A 136 -11.14 7.84 15.30
N ASP A 137 -11.00 7.12 16.43
CA ASP A 137 -9.71 6.86 17.07
C ASP A 137 -8.77 6.05 16.17
N ARG A 138 -9.31 5.09 15.42
CA ARG A 138 -8.52 4.31 14.42
C ARG A 138 -8.00 5.18 13.28
N PHE A 139 -8.81 6.13 12.79
CA PHE A 139 -8.39 7.06 11.74
C PHE A 139 -7.29 8.00 12.23
N ASP A 140 -7.44 8.57 13.41
CA ASP A 140 -6.44 9.43 14.02
C ASP A 140 -5.09 8.71 14.16
N ALA A 141 -5.14 7.51 14.75
CA ALA A 141 -3.95 6.66 14.86
C ALA A 141 -3.34 6.31 13.49
N SER A 142 -4.18 6.06 12.47
CA SER A 142 -3.73 5.75 11.11
C SER A 142 -3.09 6.96 10.44
N LEU A 143 -3.71 8.12 10.49
CA LEU A 143 -3.15 9.37 9.97
C LEU A 143 -1.78 9.67 10.61
N THR A 144 -1.69 9.49 11.93
CA THR A 144 -0.43 9.66 12.67
C THR A 144 0.64 8.68 12.19
N ARG A 145 0.32 7.38 11.99
CA ARG A 145 1.29 6.41 11.48
C ARG A 145 1.76 6.74 10.08
N ILE A 146 0.84 7.09 9.18
CA ILE A 146 1.16 7.45 7.79
C ILE A 146 2.07 8.69 7.74
N ALA A 147 1.78 9.71 8.53
CA ALA A 147 2.60 10.92 8.61
C ALA A 147 4.02 10.66 9.16
N ARG A 148 4.18 9.68 10.06
CA ARG A 148 5.48 9.27 10.62
C ARG A 148 6.26 8.29 9.73
N THR A 149 5.68 7.81 8.64
CA THR A 149 6.34 6.85 7.75
C THR A 149 7.20 7.59 6.74
N ASN A 150 8.50 7.33 6.80
CA ASN A 150 9.49 7.81 5.83
C ASN A 150 9.95 6.62 4.96
N ILE A 151 10.11 6.87 3.67
CA ILE A 151 10.61 5.90 2.70
C ILE A 151 11.88 6.46 2.09
N SER A 152 12.93 5.65 2.14
CA SER A 152 14.19 5.90 1.45
C SER A 152 14.46 4.74 0.50
N PHE A 153 14.78 5.03 -0.75
CA PHE A 153 15.23 3.99 -1.69
C PHE A 153 16.15 4.54 -2.77
N VAL A 154 17.01 3.65 -3.24
CA VAL A 154 17.94 3.91 -4.36
C VAL A 154 17.57 2.95 -5.49
N LYS A 155 17.37 3.49 -6.68
CA LYS A 155 17.12 2.72 -7.90
C LYS A 155 18.22 3.01 -8.91
N SER A 156 18.82 1.97 -9.47
CA SER A 156 19.75 2.09 -10.60
C SER A 156 18.99 2.41 -11.88
N VAL A 157 19.55 3.26 -12.71
CA VAL A 157 19.02 3.55 -14.04
C VAL A 157 19.57 2.51 -15.02
N PRO A 158 18.71 1.69 -15.68
CA PRO A 158 19.17 0.65 -16.58
C PRO A 158 20.08 1.19 -17.69
N GLY A 159 21.24 0.56 -17.90
CA GLY A 159 22.18 0.94 -18.97
C GLY A 159 23.09 2.12 -18.64
N THR A 160 23.09 2.63 -17.43
CA THR A 160 23.98 3.70 -16.94
C THR A 160 24.50 3.36 -15.53
N ASP A 161 25.51 4.11 -15.07
CA ASP A 161 25.97 4.10 -13.68
C ASP A 161 25.14 5.04 -12.77
N ASP A 162 24.13 5.68 -13.32
CA ASP A 162 23.29 6.65 -12.59
C ASP A 162 22.36 5.99 -11.58
N ARG A 163 22.05 6.72 -10.53
CA ARG A 163 21.16 6.29 -9.45
C ARG A 163 20.12 7.35 -9.13
N ILE A 164 18.91 6.91 -8.86
CA ILE A 164 17.83 7.75 -8.35
C ILE A 164 17.70 7.46 -6.87
N THR A 165 17.95 8.45 -6.02
CA THR A 165 17.75 8.37 -4.57
C THR A 165 16.53 9.18 -4.17
N ILE A 166 15.59 8.54 -3.47
CA ILE A 166 14.39 9.19 -2.94
C ILE A 166 14.34 8.99 -1.44
N ASN A 167 14.17 10.11 -0.74
CA ASN A 167 13.90 10.15 0.70
C ASN A 167 12.68 11.04 0.91
N MET A 168 11.60 10.51 1.47
CA MET A 168 10.37 11.26 1.67
C MET A 168 9.44 10.65 2.71
N HIS A 169 8.65 11.49 3.36
CA HIS A 169 7.46 11.07 4.09
C HIS A 169 6.31 10.77 3.12
N LEU A 170 5.41 9.86 3.49
CA LEU A 170 4.20 9.58 2.68
C LEU A 170 3.30 10.81 2.57
N VAL A 171 3.13 11.54 3.67
CA VAL A 171 2.51 12.88 3.72
C VAL A 171 3.39 13.80 4.56
N GLU A 172 3.33 15.09 4.31
CA GLU A 172 4.14 16.07 5.06
C GLU A 172 3.62 16.24 6.48
N SER A 173 2.30 16.43 6.63
CA SER A 173 1.63 16.52 7.93
C SER A 173 0.16 16.16 7.84
N THR A 174 -0.39 15.79 9.00
CA THR A 174 -1.83 15.55 9.17
C THR A 174 -2.31 16.26 10.44
N TYR A 175 -3.53 16.77 10.41
CA TYR A 175 -4.24 17.29 11.56
C TYR A 175 -5.62 16.66 11.59
N TYR A 176 -6.08 16.26 12.77
CA TYR A 176 -7.42 15.77 12.99
C TYR A 176 -7.99 16.35 14.28
N ASP A 177 -9.15 16.98 14.15
CA ASP A 177 -9.96 17.44 15.27
C ASP A 177 -11.15 16.52 15.47
N SER A 178 -11.14 15.73 16.54
CA SER A 178 -12.19 14.76 16.86
C SER A 178 -13.52 15.41 17.26
N HIS A 179 -13.50 16.67 17.70
CA HIS A 179 -14.69 17.42 18.09
C HIS A 179 -15.47 17.90 16.87
N THR A 180 -14.81 18.55 15.94
CA THR A 180 -15.42 19.08 14.72
C THR A 180 -15.47 18.06 13.58
N GLY A 181 -14.66 17.02 13.66
CA GLY A 181 -14.47 16.05 12.57
C GLY A 181 -13.65 16.61 11.39
N LYS A 182 -12.93 17.71 11.62
CA LYS A 182 -12.08 18.34 10.61
C LYS A 182 -10.78 17.55 10.45
N ILE A 183 -10.41 17.25 9.19
CA ILE A 183 -9.15 16.63 8.83
C ILE A 183 -8.42 17.57 7.88
N ILE A 184 -7.13 17.82 8.15
CA ILE A 184 -6.26 18.56 7.24
C ILE A 184 -5.08 17.63 6.89
N ILE A 185 -4.78 17.55 5.60
CA ILE A 185 -3.66 16.74 5.08
C ILE A 185 -2.80 17.64 4.20
N LYS A 186 -1.53 17.79 4.56
CA LYS A 186 -0.54 18.43 3.71
C LYS A 186 0.21 17.35 2.94
N PRO A 187 0.04 17.28 1.60
CA PRO A 187 0.70 16.28 0.79
C PRO A 187 2.20 16.52 0.73
N ASN A 188 2.98 15.46 0.58
CA ASN A 188 4.39 15.61 0.26
C ASN A 188 4.53 16.05 -1.20
N SER A 189 5.29 17.13 -1.44
CA SER A 189 5.51 17.68 -2.78
C SER A 189 6.18 16.70 -3.76
N LYS A 190 6.91 15.69 -3.23
CA LYS A 190 7.57 14.64 -4.02
C LYS A 190 6.68 13.42 -4.30
N LEU A 191 5.41 13.41 -3.87
CA LEU A 191 4.53 12.27 -4.04
C LEU A 191 4.39 11.84 -5.52
N ASN A 192 4.32 12.82 -6.44
CA ASN A 192 4.28 12.55 -7.87
C ASN A 192 5.52 11.79 -8.38
N THR A 193 6.68 11.96 -7.72
CA THR A 193 7.92 11.28 -8.09
C THR A 193 7.80 9.76 -7.95
N LEU A 194 7.07 9.26 -6.93
CA LEU A 194 6.84 7.83 -6.75
C LEU A 194 6.13 7.19 -7.95
N TYR A 195 5.24 7.93 -8.61
CA TYR A 195 4.52 7.46 -9.80
C TYR A 195 5.38 7.46 -11.07
N ARG A 196 6.43 8.29 -11.09
CA ARG A 196 7.34 8.41 -12.25
C ARG A 196 8.48 7.41 -12.19
N VAL A 197 9.01 7.11 -11.00
CA VAL A 197 10.23 6.28 -10.83
C VAL A 197 10.01 4.84 -11.27
N ASP A 198 8.87 4.24 -10.95
CA ASP A 198 8.59 2.82 -11.21
C ASP A 198 7.23 2.59 -11.86
N GLY A 199 6.54 3.68 -12.18
CA GLY A 199 5.20 3.62 -12.73
C GLY A 199 4.13 3.35 -11.68
N LYS A 200 2.99 2.91 -12.15
CA LYS A 200 1.75 2.81 -11.38
C LYS A 200 0.99 1.54 -11.67
N THR A 201 0.17 1.13 -10.72
CA THR A 201 -0.75 -0.01 -10.85
C THR A 201 -2.15 0.42 -10.46
N ARG A 202 -3.11 0.06 -11.31
CA ARG A 202 -4.54 0.20 -11.01
C ARG A 202 -5.00 -1.01 -10.21
N LEU A 203 -5.57 -0.77 -9.04
CA LEU A 203 -6.12 -1.79 -8.17
C LEU A 203 -7.63 -1.63 -8.05
N TYR A 204 -8.34 -2.73 -8.16
CA TYR A 204 -9.79 -2.76 -7.99
C TYR A 204 -10.13 -3.01 -6.52
N LEU A 205 -10.83 -2.06 -5.91
CA LEU A 205 -11.18 -2.11 -4.48
C LEU A 205 -12.18 -3.23 -4.15
N LYS A 206 -12.91 -3.72 -5.16
CA LYS A 206 -13.81 -4.87 -5.03
C LYS A 206 -13.06 -6.14 -4.57
N ALA A 207 -11.84 -6.39 -5.06
CA ALA A 207 -11.03 -7.51 -4.62
C ALA A 207 -10.69 -7.38 -3.12
N LEU A 208 -10.28 -6.20 -2.69
CA LEU A 208 -9.97 -5.93 -1.27
C LEU A 208 -11.22 -6.06 -0.37
N GLN A 209 -12.39 -5.64 -0.86
CA GLN A 209 -13.66 -5.83 -0.15
C GLN A 209 -14.02 -7.31 0.02
N LYS A 210 -13.86 -8.14 -1.04
CA LYS A 210 -14.04 -9.60 -0.96
C LYS A 210 -13.04 -10.27 0.01
N LEU A 211 -11.88 -9.67 0.20
CA LEU A 211 -10.84 -10.10 1.13
C LEU A 211 -10.95 -9.42 2.50
N SER A 212 -12.09 -8.84 2.85
CA SER A 212 -12.28 -8.18 4.14
C SER A 212 -11.84 -9.09 5.30
N ARG A 213 -11.06 -8.53 6.25
CA ARG A 213 -10.46 -9.24 7.39
C ARG A 213 -9.45 -10.37 7.04
N LYS A 214 -8.97 -10.41 5.79
CA LYS A 214 -8.00 -11.38 5.30
C LYS A 214 -6.70 -10.65 4.91
N GLU A 215 -6.08 -9.98 5.85
CA GLU A 215 -4.99 -9.02 5.61
C GLU A 215 -3.80 -9.62 4.85
N SER A 216 -3.40 -10.87 5.15
CA SER A 216 -2.32 -11.54 4.40
C SER A 216 -2.68 -11.72 2.93
N ALA A 217 -3.92 -12.06 2.62
CA ALA A 217 -4.38 -12.18 1.23
C ALA A 217 -4.49 -10.80 0.56
N GLN A 218 -4.92 -9.76 1.29
CA GLN A 218 -4.93 -8.40 0.78
C GLN A 218 -3.51 -7.92 0.44
N ALA A 219 -2.54 -8.13 1.33
CA ALA A 219 -1.15 -7.75 1.09
C ALA A 219 -0.53 -8.50 -0.10
N LEU A 220 -0.79 -9.82 -0.23
CA LEU A 220 -0.37 -10.59 -1.41
C LEU A 220 -1.10 -10.15 -2.69
N TYR A 221 -2.38 -9.77 -2.62
CA TYR A 221 -3.09 -9.20 -3.76
C TYR A 221 -2.39 -7.95 -4.29
N LEU A 222 -2.02 -7.01 -3.41
CA LEU A 222 -1.31 -5.80 -3.80
C LEU A 222 -0.01 -6.13 -4.55
N TYR A 223 0.78 -7.04 -3.99
CA TYR A 223 2.06 -7.45 -4.56
C TYR A 223 1.88 -8.17 -5.90
N LEU A 224 1.03 -9.20 -5.94
CA LEU A 224 0.84 -10.00 -7.14
C LEU A 224 0.17 -9.23 -8.29
N ALA A 225 -0.72 -8.27 -7.99
CA ALA A 225 -1.37 -7.42 -8.99
C ALA A 225 -0.39 -6.47 -9.70
N GLU A 226 0.72 -6.15 -9.06
CA GLU A 226 1.75 -5.25 -9.56
C GLU A 226 2.77 -5.96 -10.47
N LEU A 227 3.03 -7.25 -10.24
CA LEU A 227 4.04 -8.00 -10.98
C LEU A 227 3.76 -8.04 -12.49
N PRO A 228 4.81 -8.00 -13.35
CA PRO A 228 4.64 -8.13 -14.80
C PRO A 228 3.86 -9.40 -15.18
N PRO A 229 3.12 -9.40 -16.29
CA PRO A 229 2.40 -10.59 -16.75
C PRO A 229 3.30 -11.81 -16.99
N THR A 230 4.56 -11.57 -17.34
CA THR A 230 5.59 -12.61 -17.58
C THR A 230 6.14 -13.23 -16.30
N PHE A 231 5.80 -12.68 -15.13
CA PHE A 231 6.28 -13.18 -13.85
C PHE A 231 5.35 -14.27 -13.33
N TYR A 232 5.78 -15.52 -13.40
CA TYR A 232 4.93 -16.69 -13.12
C TYR A 232 5.50 -17.64 -12.06
N ARG A 233 6.71 -17.42 -11.54
CA ARG A 233 7.33 -18.27 -10.51
C ARG A 233 7.89 -17.43 -9.36
N ILE A 234 7.48 -17.74 -8.11
CA ILE A 234 7.88 -16.99 -6.91
C ILE A 234 8.16 -17.97 -5.76
N GLY A 235 9.33 -17.86 -5.14
CA GLY A 235 9.65 -18.60 -3.91
C GLY A 235 8.78 -18.17 -2.72
N PHE A 236 8.51 -19.09 -1.81
CA PHE A 236 7.74 -18.77 -0.58
C PHE A 236 8.52 -17.89 0.37
N ASP A 237 9.87 -17.97 0.38
CA ASP A 237 10.74 -17.03 1.08
C ASP A 237 10.36 -15.58 0.77
N ARG A 238 10.25 -15.24 -0.51
CA ARG A 238 9.86 -13.91 -0.97
C ARG A 238 8.43 -13.52 -0.55
N LEU A 239 7.49 -14.46 -0.56
CA LEU A 239 6.11 -14.19 -0.12
C LEU A 239 6.04 -13.97 1.40
N ARG A 240 6.83 -14.72 2.20
CA ARG A 240 6.93 -14.55 3.65
C ARG A 240 7.55 -13.20 4.02
N GLU A 241 8.64 -12.82 3.35
CA GLU A 241 9.29 -11.52 3.51
C GLU A 241 8.31 -10.39 3.17
N ARG A 242 7.58 -10.53 2.07
CA ARG A 242 6.57 -9.54 1.66
C ARG A 242 5.47 -9.34 2.70
N LEU A 243 5.08 -10.38 3.40
CA LEU A 243 4.13 -10.33 4.50
C LEU A 243 4.79 -9.92 5.83
N GLN A 244 6.11 -9.81 5.87
CA GLN A 244 6.91 -9.55 7.07
C GLN A 244 6.50 -10.49 8.24
N LEU A 245 6.40 -11.79 7.96
CA LEU A 245 6.02 -12.78 8.94
C LEU A 245 7.21 -13.11 9.86
N THR A 246 6.96 -13.12 11.19
CA THR A 246 7.98 -13.33 12.22
C THR A 246 7.81 -14.64 12.98
N SER A 247 6.73 -15.41 12.70
CA SER A 247 6.46 -16.68 13.38
C SER A 247 7.38 -17.81 12.89
N HIS A 248 7.28 -19.00 13.49
CA HIS A 248 8.01 -20.19 13.03
C HIS A 248 7.67 -20.50 11.55
N LEU A 249 8.67 -21.00 10.78
CA LEU A 249 8.61 -21.23 9.34
C LEU A 249 7.37 -22.02 8.88
N GLY A 250 7.00 -23.07 9.60
CA GLY A 250 5.78 -23.84 9.30
C GLY A 250 4.51 -23.01 9.34
N ASN A 251 4.38 -22.11 10.34
CA ASN A 251 3.23 -21.20 10.46
C ASN A 251 3.24 -20.13 9.39
N GLN A 252 4.43 -19.63 9.00
CA GLN A 252 4.57 -18.69 7.90
C GLN A 252 4.09 -19.32 6.60
N ASN A 253 4.54 -20.55 6.29
CA ASN A 253 4.13 -21.28 5.09
C ASN A 253 2.61 -21.57 5.08
N ALA A 254 2.02 -21.93 6.22
CA ALA A 254 0.58 -22.10 6.36
C ALA A 254 -0.18 -20.79 6.09
N THR A 255 0.34 -19.66 6.58
CA THR A 255 -0.22 -18.33 6.34
C THR A 255 -0.19 -17.96 4.85
N VAL A 256 0.94 -18.20 4.18
CA VAL A 256 1.08 -17.97 2.73
C VAL A 256 0.10 -18.85 1.95
N LYS A 257 0.06 -20.17 2.22
CA LYS A 257 -0.87 -21.11 1.56
C LYS A 257 -2.33 -20.68 1.73
N LYS A 258 -2.71 -20.29 2.96
CA LYS A 258 -4.06 -19.79 3.24
C LYS A 258 -4.38 -18.51 2.46
N ALA A 259 -3.45 -17.56 2.40
CA ALA A 259 -3.63 -16.34 1.66
C ALA A 259 -3.78 -16.59 0.15
N LEU A 260 -2.96 -17.46 -0.43
CA LEU A 260 -3.07 -17.86 -1.84
C LEU A 260 -4.41 -18.54 -2.15
N GLN A 261 -4.90 -19.43 -1.26
CA GLN A 261 -6.21 -20.04 -1.42
C GLN A 261 -7.33 -19.00 -1.40
N GLN A 262 -7.26 -18.02 -0.50
CA GLN A 262 -8.23 -16.92 -0.45
C GLN A 262 -8.22 -16.05 -1.71
N LEU A 263 -7.07 -15.86 -2.36
CA LEU A 263 -6.96 -15.19 -3.66
C LEU A 263 -7.57 -16.00 -4.79
N LYS A 264 -7.42 -17.33 -4.76
CA LYS A 264 -8.08 -18.26 -5.69
C LYS A 264 -9.59 -18.22 -5.51
N ASP A 265 -10.08 -18.28 -4.26
CA ASP A 265 -11.52 -18.30 -3.94
C ASP A 265 -12.28 -17.08 -4.44
N ILE A 266 -11.62 -15.89 -4.47
CA ILE A 266 -12.22 -14.69 -5.06
C ILE A 266 -12.10 -14.62 -6.58
N GLY A 267 -11.39 -15.55 -7.22
CA GLY A 267 -11.18 -15.59 -8.67
C GLY A 267 -10.08 -14.66 -9.19
N PHE A 268 -9.16 -14.22 -8.31
CA PHE A 268 -8.02 -13.39 -8.71
C PHE A 268 -6.86 -14.23 -9.25
N LEU A 269 -6.59 -15.39 -8.65
CA LEU A 269 -5.38 -16.18 -8.88
C LEU A 269 -5.73 -17.64 -9.20
N GLU A 270 -5.18 -18.17 -10.30
CA GLU A 270 -5.04 -19.61 -10.56
C GLU A 270 -3.57 -19.97 -10.42
N TYR A 271 -3.26 -21.01 -9.64
CA TYR A 271 -1.89 -21.34 -9.29
C TYR A 271 -1.69 -22.82 -8.95
N SER A 272 -0.44 -23.28 -9.01
CA SER A 272 0.04 -24.46 -8.32
C SER A 272 1.16 -24.11 -7.34
N VAL A 273 1.41 -25.02 -6.39
CA VAL A 273 2.53 -24.91 -5.45
C VAL A 273 3.34 -26.19 -5.54
N ASP A 274 4.60 -26.05 -5.90
CA ASP A 274 5.56 -27.13 -5.96
C ASP A 274 6.52 -27.06 -4.79
N LYS A 275 7.16 -28.19 -4.48
CA LYS A 275 8.27 -28.24 -3.53
C LYS A 275 9.57 -27.99 -4.28
N ASP A 276 10.40 -27.06 -3.79
CA ASP A 276 11.71 -26.75 -4.34
C ASP A 276 12.74 -26.90 -3.22
N GLY A 277 13.45 -28.03 -3.20
CA GLY A 277 14.32 -28.38 -2.09
C GLY A 277 13.60 -28.46 -0.74
N SER A 278 13.99 -27.64 0.21
CA SER A 278 13.38 -27.54 1.55
C SER A 278 12.22 -26.57 1.64
N ASP A 279 11.93 -25.77 0.60
CA ASP A 279 10.88 -24.76 0.60
C ASP A 279 9.84 -25.00 -0.50
N TYR A 280 8.96 -24.04 -0.73
CA TYR A 280 7.90 -24.08 -1.71
C TYR A 280 8.05 -22.97 -2.74
N VAL A 281 7.54 -23.24 -3.95
CA VAL A 281 7.45 -22.26 -5.04
C VAL A 281 6.02 -22.14 -5.51
N LEU A 282 5.55 -20.92 -5.63
CA LEU A 282 4.30 -20.56 -6.27
C LEU A 282 4.51 -20.49 -7.78
N ASN A 283 3.73 -21.23 -8.55
CA ASN A 283 3.62 -21.07 -10.00
C ASN A 283 2.28 -20.43 -10.31
N ILE A 284 2.31 -19.25 -10.91
CA ILE A 284 1.14 -18.48 -11.29
C ILE A 284 0.70 -18.95 -12.69
N LEU A 285 -0.49 -19.50 -12.78
CA LEU A 285 -1.10 -19.95 -14.05
C LEU A 285 -1.88 -18.82 -14.69
N LYS A 286 -2.62 -18.04 -13.89
CA LYS A 286 -3.43 -16.93 -14.36
C LYS A 286 -3.68 -15.90 -13.27
N ARG A 287 -3.74 -14.63 -13.64
CA ARG A 287 -4.15 -13.52 -12.79
C ARG A 287 -5.27 -12.73 -13.43
N ASN A 288 -6.32 -12.46 -12.68
CA ASN A 288 -7.43 -11.61 -13.11
C ASN A 288 -7.28 -10.21 -12.51
N ASN A 289 -6.52 -9.36 -13.18
CA ASN A 289 -6.26 -7.99 -12.72
C ASN A 289 -7.47 -7.04 -12.88
N LYS A 290 -8.62 -7.54 -13.37
CA LYS A 290 -9.86 -6.76 -13.54
C LYS A 290 -10.95 -7.14 -12.51
N LEU A 291 -10.60 -7.86 -11.45
CA LEU A 291 -11.54 -8.36 -10.45
C LEU A 291 -12.13 -7.25 -9.57
#